data_88bcf66d4bf956a65d4c29f60eb6ad6b
#
_entry.id   88bcf66d4bf956a65d4c29f60eb6ad6b
#
_cell.length_a   1.000
_cell.length_b   1.000
_cell.length_c   1.000
_cell.angle_alpha   90.00
_cell.angle_beta   90.00
_cell.angle_gamma   90.00
#
_symmetry.space_group_name_H-M   'P 1'
#
loop_
_entity.id
_entity.type
_entity.pdbx_description
1 polymer ?
#
loop_
_entity_poly.entity_id
_entity_poly.type
_entity_poly.pdbx_seq_one_letter_code
_entity_poly.pdbx_strand_id
1 'polypeptide(L)'
;MNIIICAEIDQKNMERIIASKPDWHFLYKPAKTLTQNEIDEADLIIGNPAHTFNLNTPRLKALLLNSAGNDRFLDDGVLNPDTLLTNASGSYGPTIAEHALGMLIAINKNFPFYFTNQLSGKWQPSYIGKELYQSTVA
;
A
#
# COMPACT_ATOMS: atom_id res chain seq x y z
N MET A 1 -11.68 -17.80 -15.29
CA MET A 1 -11.92 -16.69 -14.36
C MET A 1 -11.31 -15.43 -14.94
N ASN A 2 -11.98 -14.28 -14.78
CA ASN A 2 -11.48 -12.99 -15.23
C ASN A 2 -10.84 -12.26 -14.02
N ILE A 3 -9.58 -11.96 -14.13
CA ILE A 3 -8.79 -11.36 -13.07
C ILE A 3 -8.33 -9.97 -13.50
N ILE A 4 -8.63 -8.97 -12.70
CA ILE A 4 -8.06 -7.63 -12.86
C ILE A 4 -6.88 -7.49 -11.91
N ILE A 5 -5.75 -7.01 -12.42
CA ILE A 5 -4.59 -6.62 -11.63
C ILE A 5 -4.38 -5.12 -11.84
N CYS A 6 -4.71 -4.33 -10.83
CA CYS A 6 -4.52 -2.88 -10.81
C CYS A 6 -3.47 -2.41 -9.78
N ALA A 7 -2.82 -3.35 -9.11
CA ALA A 7 -1.62 -3.09 -8.32
C ALA A 7 -0.37 -3.00 -9.22
N GLU A 8 0.60 -2.21 -8.82
CA GLU A 8 1.93 -2.23 -9.46
C GLU A 8 2.65 -3.52 -9.06
N ILE A 9 2.95 -4.34 -10.06
CA ILE A 9 3.66 -5.61 -9.89
C ILE A 9 4.79 -5.64 -10.91
N ASP A 10 5.99 -6.03 -10.47
CA ASP A 10 7.13 -6.20 -11.38
C ASP A 10 6.90 -7.36 -12.36
N GLN A 11 7.58 -7.31 -13.49
CA GLN A 11 7.40 -8.26 -14.58
C GLN A 11 7.60 -9.70 -14.14
N LYS A 12 8.62 -9.99 -13.32
CA LYS A 12 8.93 -11.35 -12.86
C LYS A 12 7.79 -11.94 -12.02
N ASN A 13 7.21 -11.13 -11.13
CA ASN A 13 6.10 -11.58 -10.30
C ASN A 13 4.81 -11.69 -11.11
N MET A 14 4.59 -10.81 -12.10
CA MET A 14 3.48 -10.92 -13.03
C MET A 14 3.52 -12.24 -13.82
N GLU A 15 4.68 -12.59 -14.39
CA GLU A 15 4.88 -13.85 -15.11
C GLU A 15 4.60 -15.07 -14.22
N ARG A 16 5.01 -15.02 -12.95
CA ARG A 16 4.72 -16.09 -11.97
C ARG A 16 3.22 -16.23 -11.70
N ILE A 17 2.51 -15.11 -11.56
CA ILE A 17 1.06 -15.11 -11.34
C ILE A 17 0.36 -15.74 -12.54
N ILE A 18 0.67 -15.29 -13.75
CA ILE A 18 0.06 -15.80 -14.99
C ILE A 18 0.36 -17.29 -15.16
N ALA A 19 1.61 -17.70 -14.97
CA ALA A 19 2.03 -19.10 -15.10
C ALA A 19 1.37 -20.02 -14.07
N SER A 20 0.97 -19.51 -12.90
CA SER A 20 0.31 -20.32 -11.86
C SER A 20 -1.12 -20.74 -12.23
N LYS A 21 -1.77 -19.99 -13.13
CA LYS A 21 -3.16 -20.20 -13.57
C LYS A 21 -3.33 -19.90 -15.05
N PRO A 22 -2.78 -20.71 -15.96
CA PRO A 22 -2.73 -20.42 -17.40
C PRO A 22 -4.14 -20.35 -18.04
N ASP A 23 -5.13 -20.97 -17.42
CA ASP A 23 -6.52 -20.97 -17.94
C ASP A 23 -7.34 -19.75 -17.48
N TRP A 24 -6.71 -18.83 -16.74
CA TRP A 24 -7.37 -17.60 -16.27
C TRP A 24 -7.08 -16.44 -17.23
N HIS A 25 -8.03 -15.52 -17.38
CA HIS A 25 -7.86 -14.31 -18.18
C HIS A 25 -7.41 -13.17 -17.27
N PHE A 26 -6.22 -12.63 -17.53
CA PHE A 26 -5.63 -11.55 -16.76
C PHE A 26 -5.70 -10.24 -17.53
N LEU A 27 -6.29 -9.21 -16.92
CA LEU A 27 -6.26 -7.83 -17.36
C LEU A 27 -5.34 -7.05 -16.42
N TYR A 28 -4.14 -6.67 -16.88
CA TYR A 28 -3.25 -5.78 -16.16
C TYR A 28 -3.47 -4.35 -16.62
N LYS A 29 -3.98 -3.50 -15.72
CA LYS A 29 -4.37 -2.12 -16.07
C LYS A 29 -4.36 -1.23 -14.83
N PRO A 30 -3.79 0.00 -14.90
CA PRO A 30 -3.81 0.94 -13.78
C PRO A 30 -5.25 1.22 -13.31
N ALA A 31 -5.46 1.30 -12.00
CA ALA A 31 -6.78 1.50 -11.39
C ALA A 31 -7.56 2.70 -11.97
N LYS A 32 -6.84 3.78 -12.34
CA LYS A 32 -7.42 5.01 -12.91
C LYS A 32 -7.97 4.85 -14.34
N THR A 33 -7.58 3.81 -15.06
CA THR A 33 -7.96 3.58 -16.45
C THR A 33 -8.96 2.43 -16.62
N LEU A 34 -9.35 1.78 -15.53
CA LEU A 34 -10.41 0.79 -15.51
C LEU A 34 -11.76 1.42 -15.86
N THR A 35 -12.65 0.59 -16.36
CA THR A 35 -14.04 0.94 -16.65
C THR A 35 -14.99 0.11 -15.78
N GLN A 36 -16.22 0.59 -15.59
CA GLN A 36 -17.23 -0.16 -14.84
C GLN A 36 -17.52 -1.53 -15.48
N ASN A 37 -17.58 -1.60 -16.82
CA ASN A 37 -17.81 -2.86 -17.52
C ASN A 37 -16.72 -3.91 -17.22
N GLU A 38 -15.46 -3.49 -17.16
CA GLU A 38 -14.37 -4.39 -16.78
C GLU A 38 -14.52 -4.89 -15.33
N ILE A 39 -14.94 -4.01 -14.41
CA ILE A 39 -15.24 -4.37 -13.02
C ILE A 39 -16.39 -5.38 -12.94
N ASP A 40 -17.47 -5.14 -13.69
CA ASP A 40 -18.68 -6.00 -13.69
C ASP A 40 -18.39 -7.40 -14.24
N GLU A 41 -17.39 -7.53 -15.10
CA GLU A 41 -16.94 -8.81 -15.66
C GLU A 41 -15.87 -9.52 -14.82
N ALA A 42 -15.35 -8.89 -13.79
CA ALA A 42 -14.28 -9.45 -12.96
C ALA A 42 -14.79 -10.50 -11.97
N ASP A 43 -14.09 -11.61 -11.87
CA ASP A 43 -14.27 -12.59 -10.81
C ASP A 43 -13.37 -12.27 -9.60
N LEU A 44 -12.19 -11.63 -9.84
CA LEU A 44 -11.22 -11.29 -8.82
C LEU A 44 -10.49 -9.99 -9.20
N ILE A 45 -10.26 -9.12 -8.21
CA ILE A 45 -9.49 -7.89 -8.38
C ILE A 45 -8.31 -7.91 -7.40
N ILE A 46 -7.09 -7.65 -7.92
CA ILE A 46 -5.85 -7.50 -7.15
C ILE A 46 -5.42 -6.03 -7.23
N GLY A 47 -5.40 -5.36 -6.11
CA GLY A 47 -5.07 -3.95 -5.98
C GLY A 47 -6.24 -3.11 -5.46
N ASN A 48 -6.09 -1.79 -5.52
CA ASN A 48 -7.06 -0.85 -4.97
C ASN A 48 -7.81 -0.14 -6.10
N PRO A 49 -9.00 -0.63 -6.51
CA PRO A 49 -9.82 0.04 -7.51
C PRO A 49 -10.29 1.42 -7.00
N ALA A 50 -10.60 2.33 -7.93
CA ALA A 50 -11.05 3.67 -7.58
C ALA A 50 -12.40 3.65 -6.85
N HIS A 51 -12.65 4.68 -6.00
CA HIS A 51 -13.90 4.83 -5.23
C HIS A 51 -15.15 5.02 -6.09
N THR A 52 -14.97 5.39 -7.35
CA THR A 52 -16.07 5.67 -8.28
C THR A 52 -16.73 4.42 -8.83
N PHE A 53 -16.10 3.26 -8.65
CA PHE A 53 -16.65 2.00 -9.15
C PHE A 53 -17.64 1.38 -8.17
N ASN A 54 -18.72 0.86 -8.72
CA ASN A 54 -19.60 -0.05 -8.01
C ASN A 54 -18.93 -1.44 -7.96
N LEU A 55 -18.55 -1.88 -6.77
CA LEU A 55 -17.94 -3.19 -6.53
C LEU A 55 -18.95 -4.21 -6.00
N ASN A 56 -20.17 -3.78 -5.67
CA ASN A 56 -21.25 -4.67 -5.25
C ASN A 56 -21.85 -5.41 -6.45
N THR A 57 -21.05 -6.28 -7.04
CA THR A 57 -21.47 -7.09 -8.18
C THR A 57 -21.55 -8.56 -7.76
N PRO A 58 -22.54 -9.32 -8.26
CA PRO A 58 -22.69 -10.72 -7.88
C PRO A 58 -21.58 -11.61 -8.44
N ARG A 59 -20.78 -11.09 -9.36
CA ARG A 59 -19.69 -11.83 -10.00
C ARG A 59 -18.39 -11.74 -9.25
N LEU A 60 -18.13 -10.63 -8.56
CA LEU A 60 -16.88 -10.40 -7.83
C LEU A 60 -16.81 -11.32 -6.60
N LYS A 61 -15.94 -12.32 -6.67
CA LYS A 61 -15.73 -13.32 -5.60
C LYS A 61 -14.68 -12.89 -4.60
N ALA A 62 -13.68 -12.11 -5.03
CA ALA A 62 -12.64 -11.66 -4.15
C ALA A 62 -12.04 -10.32 -4.58
N LEU A 63 -11.72 -9.50 -3.56
CA LEU A 63 -10.96 -8.25 -3.67
C LEU A 63 -9.73 -8.36 -2.77
N LEU A 64 -8.54 -8.39 -3.37
CA LEU A 64 -7.25 -8.51 -2.66
C LEU A 64 -6.53 -7.17 -2.73
N LEU A 65 -6.61 -6.41 -1.64
CA LEU A 65 -6.00 -5.08 -1.56
C LEU A 65 -4.48 -5.17 -1.39
N ASN A 66 -3.76 -4.27 -2.05
CA ASN A 66 -2.33 -4.05 -1.83
C ASN A 66 -2.02 -2.97 -0.78
N SER A 67 -3.05 -2.45 -0.10
CA SER A 67 -2.93 -1.57 1.06
C SER A 67 -3.27 -2.31 2.37
N ALA A 68 -2.76 -1.81 3.49
CA ALA A 68 -3.16 -2.29 4.81
C ALA A 68 -4.55 -1.74 5.21
N GLY A 69 -4.86 -0.50 4.84
CA GLY A 69 -6.17 0.11 5.10
C GLY A 69 -7.24 -0.46 4.17
N ASN A 70 -8.39 -0.79 4.74
CA ASN A 70 -9.54 -1.36 4.06
C ASN A 70 -10.87 -0.68 4.43
N ASP A 71 -10.84 0.39 5.23
CA ASP A 71 -12.01 1.01 5.86
C ASP A 71 -13.15 1.28 4.89
N ARG A 72 -12.83 1.86 3.72
CA ARG A 72 -13.82 2.21 2.69
C ARG A 72 -14.52 1.01 2.04
N PHE A 73 -13.96 -0.18 2.16
CA PHE A 73 -14.54 -1.41 1.59
C PHE A 73 -15.41 -2.17 2.59
N LEU A 74 -15.43 -1.71 3.85
CA LEU A 74 -16.23 -2.30 4.92
C LEU A 74 -17.59 -1.61 5.07
N ASP A 75 -17.81 -0.49 4.39
CA ASP A 75 -19.10 0.21 4.43
C ASP A 75 -20.18 -0.63 3.77
N ASP A 76 -21.39 -0.56 4.32
CA ASP A 76 -22.55 -1.29 3.83
C ASP A 76 -22.84 -1.00 2.36
N GLY A 77 -22.99 -2.05 1.57
CA GLY A 77 -23.33 -1.96 0.16
C GLY A 77 -22.16 -1.68 -0.78
N VAL A 78 -20.94 -1.53 -0.30
CA VAL A 78 -19.74 -1.34 -1.16
C VAL A 78 -19.33 -2.64 -1.83
N LEU A 79 -19.36 -3.74 -1.11
CA LEU A 79 -19.11 -5.09 -1.63
C LEU A 79 -20.35 -5.97 -1.44
N ASN A 80 -20.46 -6.98 -2.29
CA ASN A 80 -21.43 -8.05 -2.04
C ASN A 80 -21.03 -8.80 -0.75
N PRO A 81 -21.95 -9.18 0.13
CA PRO A 81 -21.65 -9.92 1.36
C PRO A 81 -20.85 -11.22 1.16
N ASP A 82 -20.96 -11.84 -0.01
CA ASP A 82 -20.25 -13.06 -0.35
C ASP A 82 -18.84 -12.80 -0.95
N THR A 83 -18.46 -11.52 -1.15
CA THR A 83 -17.16 -11.17 -1.68
C THR A 83 -16.09 -11.27 -0.60
N LEU A 84 -15.07 -12.11 -0.82
CA LEU A 84 -13.91 -12.19 0.07
C LEU A 84 -13.07 -10.90 -0.03
N LEU A 85 -12.89 -10.20 1.07
CA LEU A 85 -11.99 -9.06 1.17
C LEU A 85 -10.73 -9.45 1.93
N THR A 86 -9.55 -9.18 1.35
CA THR A 86 -8.25 -9.29 2.02
C THR A 86 -7.45 -8.00 1.86
N ASN A 87 -6.51 -7.77 2.76
CA ASN A 87 -5.62 -6.61 2.72
C ASN A 87 -4.16 -7.01 2.97
N ALA A 88 -3.24 -6.06 2.79
CA ALA A 88 -1.81 -6.25 3.01
C ALA A 88 -1.38 -5.90 4.45
N SER A 89 -2.25 -6.14 5.44
CA SER A 89 -1.93 -5.89 6.85
C SER A 89 -0.70 -6.67 7.28
N GLY A 90 0.22 -6.01 8.00
CA GLY A 90 1.50 -6.58 8.44
C GLY A 90 2.66 -6.44 7.45
N SER A 91 2.39 -6.20 6.16
CA SER A 91 3.45 -6.12 5.14
C SER A 91 4.37 -4.90 5.30
N TYR A 92 3.87 -3.82 5.86
CA TYR A 92 4.58 -2.54 5.98
C TYR A 92 5.17 -2.29 7.38
N GLY A 93 4.88 -3.15 8.35
CA GLY A 93 5.24 -2.93 9.75
C GLY A 93 6.73 -2.64 9.98
N PRO A 94 7.65 -3.49 9.53
CA PRO A 94 9.09 -3.27 9.70
C PRO A 94 9.57 -1.96 9.07
N THR A 95 9.19 -1.71 7.80
CA THR A 95 9.60 -0.50 7.06
C THR A 95 9.09 0.78 7.73
N ILE A 96 7.85 0.80 8.21
CA ILE A 96 7.27 1.94 8.92
C ILE A 96 7.98 2.15 10.26
N ALA A 97 8.25 1.07 10.99
CA ALA A 97 8.94 1.16 12.28
C ALA A 97 10.38 1.69 12.13
N GLU A 98 11.13 1.22 11.14
CA GLU A 98 12.48 1.73 10.83
C GLU A 98 12.45 3.21 10.44
N HIS A 99 11.48 3.61 9.60
CA HIS A 99 11.31 5.01 9.22
C HIS A 99 10.98 5.90 10.44
N ALA A 100 10.03 5.49 11.26
CA ALA A 100 9.66 6.21 12.47
C ALA A 100 10.84 6.35 13.43
N LEU A 101 11.63 5.28 13.63
CA LEU A 101 12.83 5.32 14.46
C LEU A 101 13.90 6.26 13.87
N GLY A 102 14.11 6.20 12.56
CA GLY A 102 15.02 7.10 11.85
C GLY A 102 14.65 8.58 12.03
N MET A 103 13.36 8.91 11.86
CA MET A 103 12.85 10.27 12.09
C MET A 103 13.03 10.71 13.54
N LEU A 104 12.74 9.84 14.49
CA LEU A 104 12.89 10.12 15.91
C LEU A 104 14.36 10.43 16.27
N ILE A 105 15.30 9.63 15.77
CA ILE A 105 16.73 9.86 15.95
C ILE A 105 17.15 11.18 15.30
N ALA A 106 16.73 11.42 14.06
CA ALA A 106 17.07 12.64 13.33
C ALA A 106 16.62 13.91 14.07
N ILE A 107 15.42 13.91 14.61
CA ILE A 107 14.88 15.03 15.40
C ILE A 107 15.65 15.17 16.72
N ASN A 108 15.82 14.09 17.47
CA ASN A 108 16.48 14.14 18.79
C ASN A 108 17.97 14.52 18.69
N LYS A 109 18.65 14.18 17.61
CA LYS A 109 20.05 14.51 17.36
C LYS A 109 20.23 15.77 16.51
N ASN A 110 19.14 16.48 16.21
CA ASN A 110 19.14 17.74 15.45
C ASN A 110 19.84 17.63 14.08
N PHE A 111 19.61 16.52 13.36
CA PHE A 111 20.21 16.29 12.03
C PHE A 111 19.91 17.38 11.01
N PRO A 112 18.71 17.98 10.95
CA PRO A 112 18.43 19.07 10.01
C PRO A 112 19.38 20.26 10.17
N PHE A 113 19.72 20.62 11.42
CA PHE A 113 20.68 21.69 11.70
C PHE A 113 22.09 21.31 11.20
N TYR A 114 22.53 20.09 11.46
CA TYR A 114 23.84 19.64 11.01
C TYR A 114 23.95 19.53 9.50
N PHE A 115 22.91 19.04 8.81
CA PHE A 115 22.88 18.99 7.35
C PHE A 115 22.92 20.40 6.72
N THR A 116 22.19 21.36 7.28
CA THR A 116 22.24 22.75 6.81
C THR A 116 23.66 23.35 6.96
N ASN A 117 24.30 23.10 8.10
CA ASN A 117 25.68 23.55 8.33
C ASN A 117 26.67 22.88 7.38
N GLN A 118 26.53 21.57 7.17
CA GLN A 118 27.37 20.81 6.23
C GLN A 118 27.27 21.37 4.80
N LEU A 119 26.06 21.66 4.32
CA LEU A 119 25.85 22.25 2.99
C LEU A 119 26.49 23.64 2.86
N SER A 120 26.58 24.39 3.99
CA SER A 120 27.18 25.73 4.02
C SER A 120 28.68 25.70 4.35
N GLY A 121 29.31 24.54 4.51
CA GLY A 121 30.69 24.40 4.92
C GLY A 121 30.97 24.93 6.33
N LYS A 122 29.96 25.01 7.19
CA LYS A 122 30.08 25.57 8.56
C LYS A 122 30.23 24.45 9.58
N TRP A 123 31.21 24.60 10.45
CA TRP A 123 31.34 23.79 11.66
C TRP A 123 30.70 24.54 12.84
N GLN A 124 29.49 24.10 13.23
CA GLN A 124 28.77 24.70 14.35
C GLN A 124 28.15 23.60 15.21
N PRO A 125 28.52 23.49 16.49
CA PRO A 125 27.93 22.49 17.39
C PRO A 125 26.47 22.86 17.73
N SER A 126 25.62 21.84 17.87
CA SER A 126 24.29 22.00 18.45
C SER A 126 24.30 21.29 19.82
N TYR A 127 23.85 21.97 20.83
CA TYR A 127 23.69 21.40 22.18
C TYR A 127 22.28 20.89 22.45
N ILE A 128 21.42 20.92 21.42
CA ILE A 128 20.03 20.45 21.48
C ILE A 128 20.03 18.99 21.01
N GLY A 129 20.39 18.09 21.86
CA GLY A 129 20.30 16.66 21.57
C GLY A 129 19.79 15.93 22.81
N LYS A 130 18.73 15.13 22.60
CA LYS A 130 18.25 14.22 23.66
C LYS A 130 18.70 12.80 23.32
N GLU A 131 18.87 12.00 24.37
CA GLU A 131 19.08 10.57 24.22
C GLU A 131 17.72 9.84 24.19
N LEU A 132 17.66 8.76 23.45
CA LEU A 132 16.49 7.87 23.46
C LEU A 132 16.56 6.85 24.60
N TYR A 133 17.74 6.73 25.22
CA TYR A 133 17.91 5.83 26.33
C TYR A 133 16.97 6.21 27.48
N GLN A 134 16.24 5.23 27.99
CA GLN A 134 15.19 5.38 29.02
C GLN A 134 14.06 6.37 28.67
N SER A 135 13.87 6.66 27.37
CA SER A 135 12.74 7.47 26.91
C SER A 135 11.51 6.59 26.64
N THR A 136 10.33 7.18 26.81
CA THR A 136 9.07 6.57 26.39
C THR A 136 8.59 7.25 25.13
N VAL A 137 8.19 6.46 24.11
CA VAL A 137 7.55 6.92 22.89
C VAL A 137 6.10 6.44 22.94
N ALA A 138 5.14 7.36 22.88
CA ALA A 138 3.71 7.09 22.90
C ALA A 138 3.07 7.55 21.60
#